data_5720237225977f5b00592115dc6703de
#
_entry.id   5720237225977f5b00592115dc6703de
#
_cell.length_a   1.000
_cell.length_b   1.000
_cell.length_c   1.000
_cell.angle_alpha   90.00
_cell.angle_beta   90.00
_cell.angle_gamma   90.00
#
_symmetry.space_group_name_H-M   'P 1'
#
loop_
_entity.id
_entity.type
_entity.pdbx_description
1 polymer ?
#
loop_
_entity_poly.entity_id
_entity_poly.type
_entity_poly.pdbx_seq_one_letter_code
_entity_poly.pdbx_strand_id
1 'polypeptide(L)'
;MWTNYNSPAYAGKDEIKNPLFFSKFKKIVIGTKIKSASRKAKNILIELSNDYTILIHMKMTGHVMYGKYVFDPKGKSTGSRKGNEKDPWVSTEEGPLTDPFNRHIRLVFTLRDTKGLDKRLVLSDMRKFAKVTVLETDTIHQSSHLDTVGPDPLSAEFTYSLFEEQILSRPNGKIKTVLMDQTVIAGVGNIYSDEALWRASIHPEHSPKDIPKKLLQKLHISVIEVLKQGIDFGGDSMSDYRNINGERGEFQLKHQAYRKTGKLCEKKGCKGIIQRKVVGGRSAHFCSEHQTIK
;
A
#
# COMPACT_ATOMS: atom_id res chain seq x y z
N MET A 1 11.58 2.33 21.54
CA MET A 1 11.05 2.91 20.29
C MET A 1 11.90 4.09 19.82
N TRP A 2 12.17 4.19 18.52
CA TRP A 2 13.04 5.20 17.90
C TRP A 2 12.44 5.70 16.57
N THR A 3 12.70 6.97 16.21
CA THR A 3 12.36 7.52 14.89
C THR A 3 13.35 8.59 14.44
N ASN A 4 13.51 8.75 13.12
CA ASN A 4 14.18 9.88 12.49
C ASN A 4 13.23 10.67 11.54
N TYR A 5 11.95 10.53 11.75
CA TYR A 5 10.94 11.27 10.96
C TYR A 5 10.80 12.75 11.32
N ASN A 6 11.51 13.25 12.31
CA ASN A 6 11.40 14.63 12.80
C ASN A 6 11.34 15.65 11.66
N SER A 7 10.25 16.45 11.63
CA SER A 7 10.09 17.54 10.67
C SER A 7 9.22 18.66 11.23
N PRO A 8 9.72 19.91 11.28
CA PRO A 8 8.94 21.09 11.69
C PRO A 8 7.69 21.33 10.84
N ALA A 9 7.70 20.90 9.57
CA ALA A 9 6.55 21.00 8.66
C ALA A 9 5.31 20.20 9.11
N TYR A 10 5.47 19.35 10.12
CA TYR A 10 4.39 18.53 10.70
C TYR A 10 3.94 19.03 12.08
N ALA A 11 4.38 20.22 12.50
CA ALA A 11 3.87 20.85 13.74
C ALA A 11 2.33 20.91 13.70
N GLY A 12 1.69 20.54 14.83
CA GLY A 12 0.24 20.50 14.97
C GLY A 12 -0.47 19.31 14.32
N LYS A 13 0.25 18.38 13.66
CA LYS A 13 -0.36 17.16 13.08
C LYS A 13 -0.23 15.98 14.02
N ASP A 14 -1.28 15.15 14.06
CA ASP A 14 -1.34 13.93 14.86
C ASP A 14 -0.67 12.75 14.13
N GLU A 15 0.62 12.89 13.85
CA GLU A 15 1.45 11.84 13.27
C GLU A 15 2.90 11.92 13.80
N ILE A 16 3.62 10.81 13.77
CA ILE A 16 4.95 10.67 14.39
C ILE A 16 6.04 11.59 13.82
N LYS A 17 5.80 12.25 12.69
CA LYS A 17 6.71 13.26 12.13
C LYS A 17 6.71 14.55 12.93
N ASN A 18 5.63 14.81 13.69
CA ASN A 18 5.57 15.87 14.68
C ASN A 18 6.25 15.38 15.98
N PRO A 19 7.34 16.04 16.43
CA PRO A 19 8.08 15.63 17.63
C PRO A 19 7.23 15.60 18.91
N LEU A 20 6.31 16.56 19.07
CA LEU A 20 5.42 16.63 20.24
C LEU A 20 4.44 15.47 20.22
N PHE A 21 3.85 15.17 19.07
CA PHE A 21 2.98 14.01 18.90
C PHE A 21 3.75 12.71 19.11
N PHE A 22 4.98 12.58 18.62
CA PHE A 22 5.78 11.38 18.84
C PHE A 22 6.05 11.13 20.32
N SER A 23 6.22 12.17 21.14
CA SER A 23 6.34 12.04 22.58
C SER A 23 5.06 11.51 23.22
N LYS A 24 3.87 11.99 22.79
CA LYS A 24 2.55 11.46 23.20
C LYS A 24 2.39 10.01 22.73
N PHE A 25 2.68 9.75 21.45
CA PHE A 25 2.62 8.43 20.84
C PHE A 25 3.42 7.38 21.63
N LYS A 26 4.66 7.72 22.04
CA LYS A 26 5.48 6.84 22.87
C LYS A 26 4.83 6.50 24.21
N LYS A 27 4.23 7.49 24.88
CA LYS A 27 3.56 7.27 26.18
C LYS A 27 2.38 6.32 26.07
N ILE A 28 1.65 6.37 24.95
CA ILE A 28 0.50 5.49 24.68
C ILE A 28 0.96 4.06 24.35
N VAL A 29 2.03 3.93 23.55
CA VAL A 29 2.39 2.64 22.92
C VAL A 29 3.38 1.82 23.76
N ILE A 30 4.27 2.46 24.53
CA ILE A 30 5.29 1.73 25.30
C ILE A 30 4.63 0.98 26.46
N GLY A 31 5.02 -0.29 26.65
CA GLY A 31 4.52 -1.18 27.71
C GLY A 31 3.22 -1.89 27.37
N THR A 32 2.61 -1.62 26.20
CA THR A 32 1.40 -2.32 25.76
C THR A 32 1.72 -3.64 25.07
N LYS A 33 0.70 -4.50 24.96
CA LYS A 33 0.75 -5.74 24.17
C LYS A 33 0.01 -5.53 22.87
N ILE A 34 0.49 -6.13 21.78
CA ILE A 34 -0.24 -6.22 20.52
C ILE A 34 -1.31 -7.30 20.67
N LYS A 35 -2.59 -6.94 20.50
CA LYS A 35 -3.73 -7.86 20.49
C LYS A 35 -3.92 -8.48 19.12
N SER A 36 -3.94 -7.64 18.07
CA SER A 36 -4.18 -8.06 16.70
C SER A 36 -3.48 -7.16 15.69
N ALA A 37 -3.36 -7.65 14.46
CA ALA A 37 -3.00 -6.86 13.31
C ALA A 37 -3.98 -7.14 12.17
N SER A 38 -4.49 -6.08 11.56
CA SER A 38 -5.46 -6.15 10.48
C SER A 38 -5.16 -5.12 9.39
N ARG A 39 -5.93 -5.15 8.31
CA ARG A 39 -5.82 -4.19 7.22
C ARG A 39 -7.19 -3.58 6.90
N LYS A 40 -7.24 -2.27 6.73
CA LYS A 40 -8.38 -1.61 6.08
C LYS A 40 -7.88 -0.71 4.95
N ALA A 41 -8.31 -0.99 3.72
CA ALA A 41 -7.78 -0.33 2.52
C ALA A 41 -6.24 -0.47 2.41
N LYS A 42 -5.54 0.66 2.34
CA LYS A 42 -4.06 0.75 2.31
C LYS A 42 -3.45 1.04 3.67
N ASN A 43 -4.22 0.85 4.75
CA ASN A 43 -3.76 1.06 6.12
C ASN A 43 -3.55 -0.28 6.83
N ILE A 44 -2.45 -0.39 7.56
CA ILE A 44 -2.21 -1.44 8.56
C ILE A 44 -2.71 -0.91 9.90
N LEU A 45 -3.47 -1.73 10.61
CA LEU A 45 -4.01 -1.45 11.93
C LEU A 45 -3.42 -2.44 12.92
N ILE A 46 -2.76 -1.94 13.97
CA ILE A 46 -2.18 -2.76 15.04
C ILE A 46 -2.88 -2.39 16.35
N GLU A 47 -3.78 -3.26 16.81
CA GLU A 47 -4.54 -3.08 18.03
C GLU A 47 -3.69 -3.38 19.26
N LEU A 48 -3.76 -2.52 20.26
CA LEU A 48 -3.01 -2.59 21.50
C LEU A 48 -3.90 -2.96 22.69
N SER A 49 -3.28 -3.43 23.79
CA SER A 49 -3.98 -3.88 24.99
C SER A 49 -4.62 -2.76 25.83
N ASN A 50 -4.38 -1.52 25.49
CA ASN A 50 -4.89 -0.34 26.17
C ASN A 50 -5.95 0.41 25.36
N ASP A 51 -6.65 -0.30 24.46
CA ASP A 51 -7.74 0.19 23.63
C ASP A 51 -7.34 1.32 22.67
N TYR A 52 -6.07 1.33 22.28
CA TYR A 52 -5.53 2.13 21.19
C TYR A 52 -5.13 1.25 20.01
N THR A 53 -5.19 1.84 18.80
CA THR A 53 -4.75 1.20 17.56
C THR A 53 -3.72 2.08 16.86
N ILE A 54 -2.58 1.49 16.53
CA ILE A 54 -1.59 2.14 15.66
C ILE A 54 -2.07 2.00 14.21
N LEU A 55 -2.16 3.10 13.48
CA LEU A 55 -2.46 3.14 12.06
C LEU A 55 -1.19 3.46 11.28
N ILE A 56 -0.83 2.61 10.31
CA ILE A 56 0.32 2.79 9.41
C ILE A 56 -0.17 2.82 7.97
N HIS A 57 0.04 3.94 7.27
CA HIS A 57 -0.14 4.04 5.83
C HIS A 57 1.24 4.16 5.16
N MET A 58 1.65 3.14 4.43
CA MET A 58 3.00 3.05 3.85
C MET A 58 3.26 4.02 2.70
N LYS A 59 2.20 4.60 2.10
CA LYS A 59 2.31 5.50 0.94
C LYS A 59 3.04 4.85 -0.24
N MET A 60 4.17 5.45 -0.72
CA MET A 60 4.80 5.03 -1.97
C MET A 60 6.03 4.13 -1.78
N THR A 61 6.86 4.41 -0.77
CA THR A 61 8.14 3.74 -0.56
C THR A 61 8.24 3.08 0.81
N GLY A 62 7.21 3.26 1.66
CA GLY A 62 7.17 2.63 2.98
C GLY A 62 6.91 1.13 2.90
N HIS A 63 7.61 0.37 3.72
CA HIS A 63 7.31 -1.03 3.99
C HIS A 63 7.75 -1.39 5.41
N VAL A 64 7.03 -2.35 6.00
CA VAL A 64 7.24 -2.78 7.38
C VAL A 64 7.94 -4.13 7.37
N MET A 65 8.96 -4.28 8.22
CA MET A 65 9.73 -5.52 8.36
C MET A 65 9.84 -5.92 9.83
N TYR A 66 10.02 -7.21 10.07
CA TYR A 66 10.14 -7.78 11.41
C TYR A 66 11.34 -8.72 11.50
N GLY A 67 12.23 -8.48 12.48
CA GLY A 67 13.44 -9.27 12.64
C GLY A 67 14.34 -8.76 13.77
N LYS A 68 15.58 -9.22 13.76
CA LYS A 68 16.62 -8.77 14.70
C LYS A 68 17.40 -7.61 14.09
N TYR A 69 17.40 -6.49 14.80
CA TYR A 69 18.11 -5.27 14.38
C TYR A 69 18.93 -4.71 15.52
N VAL A 70 20.11 -4.18 15.23
CA VAL A 70 20.97 -3.47 16.16
C VAL A 70 21.12 -2.01 15.78
N PHE A 71 21.32 -1.16 16.78
CA PHE A 71 21.60 0.25 16.59
C PHE A 71 23.10 0.44 16.42
N ASP A 72 23.56 0.79 15.22
CA ASP A 72 24.96 0.99 14.87
C ASP A 72 25.20 2.38 14.25
N PRO A 73 25.21 3.44 15.07
CA PRO A 73 25.36 4.82 14.57
C PRO A 73 26.71 5.08 13.92
N LYS A 74 27.74 4.27 14.19
CA LYS A 74 29.08 4.42 13.62
C LYS A 74 29.32 3.61 12.35
N GLY A 75 28.36 2.73 11.98
CA GLY A 75 28.45 1.94 10.77
C GLY A 75 29.55 0.88 10.77
N LYS A 76 29.97 0.40 11.94
CA LYS A 76 31.06 -0.56 12.08
C LYS A 76 30.70 -1.98 11.69
N SER A 77 29.42 -2.35 11.80
CA SER A 77 28.94 -3.74 11.63
C SER A 77 28.67 -4.13 10.18
N THR A 78 28.74 -3.21 9.22
CA THR A 78 28.53 -3.53 7.81
C THR A 78 29.56 -2.83 6.94
N GLY A 79 30.50 -3.59 6.42
CA GLY A 79 31.70 -3.15 5.69
C GLY A 79 31.50 -2.45 4.34
N SER A 80 30.29 -2.01 3.98
CA SER A 80 30.08 -1.24 2.74
C SER A 80 28.84 -0.34 2.80
N ARG A 81 28.99 0.81 3.44
CA ARG A 81 28.00 1.90 3.29
C ARG A 81 28.51 2.91 2.27
N LYS A 82 28.15 2.74 1.01
CA LYS A 82 28.25 3.81 0.02
C LYS A 82 26.93 4.59 0.07
N GLY A 83 26.95 5.80 0.64
CA GLY A 83 25.80 6.73 0.65
C GLY A 83 25.85 7.72 1.83
N ASN A 84 25.39 8.96 1.61
CA ASN A 84 25.47 10.07 2.58
C ASN A 84 24.45 10.03 3.72
N GLU A 85 23.48 9.12 3.74
CA GLU A 85 22.56 8.91 4.88
C GLU A 85 23.00 7.69 5.67
N LYS A 86 23.57 7.92 6.86
CA LYS A 86 23.85 6.87 7.84
C LYS A 86 22.54 6.36 8.40
N ASP A 87 22.06 5.21 7.95
CA ASP A 87 20.99 4.49 8.62
C ASP A 87 21.60 3.80 9.86
N PRO A 88 21.22 4.18 11.08
CA PRO A 88 21.81 3.66 12.28
C PRO A 88 21.30 2.26 12.67
N TRP A 89 20.27 1.76 12.00
CA TRP A 89 19.69 0.45 12.29
C TRP A 89 20.04 -0.56 11.20
N VAL A 90 20.53 -1.71 11.62
CA VAL A 90 21.03 -2.76 10.70
C VAL A 90 20.48 -4.10 11.14
N SER A 91 19.98 -4.90 10.18
CA SER A 91 19.62 -6.30 10.47
C SER A 91 20.87 -7.10 10.83
N THR A 92 20.71 -7.96 11.84
CA THR A 92 21.73 -8.97 12.21
C THR A 92 21.38 -10.36 11.69
N GLU A 93 20.23 -10.50 11.03
CA GLU A 93 19.80 -11.73 10.38
C GLU A 93 20.30 -11.72 8.95
N GLU A 94 20.90 -12.82 8.50
CA GLU A 94 21.26 -13.01 7.09
C GLU A 94 20.01 -13.15 6.21
N GLY A 95 20.16 -12.86 4.92
CA GLY A 95 19.09 -13.03 3.94
C GLY A 95 18.32 -11.75 3.60
N PRO A 96 17.02 -11.83 3.29
CA PRO A 96 16.27 -10.73 2.66
C PRO A 96 16.25 -9.42 3.47
N LEU A 97 16.30 -9.47 4.80
CA LEU A 97 16.33 -8.26 5.62
C LEU A 97 17.55 -7.38 5.40
N THR A 98 18.62 -7.91 4.81
CA THR A 98 19.84 -7.17 4.46
C THR A 98 19.81 -6.56 3.06
N ASP A 99 18.72 -6.77 2.28
CA ASP A 99 18.55 -6.17 0.95
C ASP A 99 18.77 -4.64 1.02
N PRO A 100 19.53 -4.06 0.08
CA PRO A 100 19.79 -2.61 0.04
C PRO A 100 18.54 -1.72 0.04
N PHE A 101 17.40 -2.20 -0.44
CA PHE A 101 16.13 -1.48 -0.40
C PHE A 101 15.50 -1.43 1.00
N ASN A 102 15.94 -2.29 1.93
CA ASN A 102 15.46 -2.38 3.31
C ASN A 102 16.13 -1.38 4.27
N ARG A 103 17.11 -0.61 3.79
CA ARG A 103 17.97 0.23 4.66
C ARG A 103 17.37 1.56 5.07
N HIS A 104 16.41 2.14 4.52
CA HIS A 104 15.91 3.47 4.90
C HIS A 104 15.00 3.43 6.14
N ILE A 105 15.49 2.88 7.25
CA ILE A 105 14.71 2.71 8.48
C ILE A 105 14.41 4.06 9.12
N ARG A 106 13.13 4.34 9.35
CA ARG A 106 12.61 5.61 9.87
C ARG A 106 11.92 5.47 11.23
N LEU A 107 11.35 4.32 11.51
CA LEU A 107 10.69 4.04 12.78
C LEU A 107 11.04 2.63 13.23
N VAL A 108 11.30 2.48 14.52
CA VAL A 108 11.62 1.19 15.14
C VAL A 108 10.81 1.01 16.41
N PHE A 109 10.05 -0.08 16.47
CA PHE A 109 9.44 -0.59 17.67
C PHE A 109 10.31 -1.74 18.22
N THR A 110 10.67 -1.67 19.49
CA THR A 110 11.25 -2.82 20.21
C THR A 110 10.12 -3.65 20.74
N LEU A 111 10.06 -4.90 20.34
CA LEU A 111 9.06 -5.88 20.76
C LEU A 111 9.74 -7.00 21.51
N ARG A 112 9.08 -7.52 22.53
CA ARG A 112 9.45 -8.76 23.20
C ARG A 112 8.42 -9.81 22.81
N ASP A 113 8.86 -10.89 22.21
CA ASP A 113 7.96 -11.99 21.84
C ASP A 113 7.56 -12.84 23.07
N THR A 114 6.68 -13.81 22.83
CA THR A 114 6.20 -14.72 23.88
C THR A 114 7.29 -15.62 24.48
N LYS A 115 8.44 -15.73 23.80
CA LYS A 115 9.63 -16.48 24.27
C LYS A 115 10.65 -15.58 24.99
N GLY A 116 10.31 -14.29 25.18
CA GLY A 116 11.19 -13.30 25.81
C GLY A 116 12.30 -12.76 24.92
N LEU A 117 12.28 -13.07 23.62
CA LEU A 117 13.28 -12.59 22.65
C LEU A 117 12.94 -11.18 22.16
N ASP A 118 13.93 -10.30 22.21
CA ASP A 118 13.80 -8.95 21.66
C ASP A 118 13.93 -8.95 20.15
N LYS A 119 12.85 -8.55 19.50
CA LYS A 119 12.79 -8.30 18.04
C LYS A 119 12.41 -6.85 17.76
N ARG A 120 12.53 -6.47 16.50
CA ARG A 120 12.19 -5.12 16.04
C ARG A 120 11.15 -5.20 14.92
N LEU A 121 10.09 -4.40 15.06
CA LEU A 121 9.23 -4.03 13.94
C LEU A 121 9.76 -2.70 13.43
N VAL A 122 10.19 -2.65 12.17
CA VAL A 122 10.81 -1.48 11.58
C VAL A 122 10.02 -1.01 10.36
N LEU A 123 9.94 0.30 10.18
CA LEU A 123 9.38 0.92 8.97
C LEU A 123 10.55 1.52 8.18
N SER A 124 10.81 0.95 7.00
CA SER A 124 11.69 1.54 6.00
C SER A 124 10.87 2.47 5.10
N ASP A 125 11.39 3.66 4.81
CA ASP A 125 10.71 4.62 3.92
C ASP A 125 11.71 5.63 3.37
N MET A 126 12.16 5.41 2.14
CA MET A 126 13.16 6.25 1.48
C MET A 126 12.69 7.69 1.34
N ARG A 127 11.43 7.91 0.95
CA ARG A 127 10.87 9.23 0.65
C ARG A 127 10.26 9.94 1.86
N LYS A 128 10.17 9.28 3.01
CA LYS A 128 9.57 9.79 4.26
C LYS A 128 8.09 10.21 4.10
N PHE A 129 7.32 9.53 3.24
CA PHE A 129 5.90 9.83 3.01
C PHE A 129 4.96 8.99 3.86
N ALA A 130 5.42 7.85 4.38
CA ALA A 130 4.61 7.01 5.23
C ALA A 130 4.00 7.81 6.39
N LYS A 131 2.79 7.45 6.78
CA LYS A 131 2.05 8.07 7.88
C LYS A 131 1.86 7.05 8.99
N VAL A 132 2.18 7.43 10.20
CA VAL A 132 1.97 6.62 11.39
C VAL A 132 1.31 7.48 12.46
N THR A 133 0.21 7.00 13.00
CA THR A 133 -0.52 7.65 14.10
C THR A 133 -1.05 6.60 15.07
N VAL A 134 -1.60 7.04 16.19
CA VAL A 134 -2.29 6.21 17.17
C VAL A 134 -3.63 6.84 17.48
N LEU A 135 -4.67 6.03 17.51
CA LEU A 135 -6.08 6.43 17.67
C LEU A 135 -6.74 5.50 18.68
N GLU A 136 -7.79 5.96 19.33
CA GLU A 136 -8.65 5.11 20.15
C GLU A 136 -9.33 4.06 19.28
N THR A 137 -9.34 2.81 19.70
CA THR A 137 -9.82 1.68 18.91
C THR A 137 -11.31 1.82 18.56
N ASP A 138 -12.13 2.23 19.52
CA ASP A 138 -13.58 2.32 19.35
C ASP A 138 -13.99 3.41 18.36
N THR A 139 -13.20 4.48 18.22
CA THR A 139 -13.51 5.63 17.37
C THR A 139 -12.68 5.67 16.08
N ILE A 140 -11.82 4.69 15.86
CA ILE A 140 -10.88 4.69 14.72
C ILE A 140 -11.59 4.81 13.36
N HIS A 141 -12.77 4.20 13.22
CA HIS A 141 -13.56 4.24 12.00
C HIS A 141 -14.17 5.61 11.70
N GLN A 142 -14.31 6.47 12.73
CA GLN A 142 -14.79 7.85 12.62
C GLN A 142 -13.62 8.83 12.41
N SER A 143 -12.38 8.33 12.43
CA SER A 143 -11.21 9.16 12.21
C SER A 143 -11.10 9.62 10.76
N SER A 144 -10.56 10.81 10.52
CA SER A 144 -10.30 11.38 9.18
C SER A 144 -9.36 10.50 8.31
N HIS A 145 -8.90 9.37 8.83
CA HIS A 145 -8.09 8.40 8.11
C HIS A 145 -8.92 7.27 7.50
N LEU A 146 -10.09 6.98 8.09
CA LEU A 146 -10.92 5.83 7.72
C LEU A 146 -12.40 6.14 7.50
N ASP A 147 -12.89 7.31 7.94
CA ASP A 147 -14.32 7.71 7.87
C ASP A 147 -14.83 7.80 6.42
N THR A 148 -13.98 8.27 5.50
CA THR A 148 -14.33 8.45 4.09
C THR A 148 -13.89 7.29 3.20
N VAL A 149 -13.32 6.23 3.78
CA VAL A 149 -12.82 5.10 2.99
C VAL A 149 -13.98 4.25 2.49
N GLY A 150 -14.07 4.07 1.18
CA GLY A 150 -15.08 3.25 0.51
C GLY A 150 -15.00 1.77 0.86
N PRO A 151 -15.93 0.94 0.33
CA PRO A 151 -15.97 -0.49 0.60
C PRO A 151 -14.68 -1.20 0.16
N ASP A 152 -14.28 -2.20 0.93
CA ASP A 152 -13.09 -3.01 0.65
C ASP A 152 -13.43 -4.16 -0.30
N PRO A 153 -12.79 -4.24 -1.50
CA PRO A 153 -13.07 -5.31 -2.47
C PRO A 153 -12.81 -6.73 -1.99
N LEU A 154 -12.07 -6.88 -0.89
CA LEU A 154 -11.75 -8.19 -0.33
C LEU A 154 -12.67 -8.59 0.83
N SER A 155 -13.62 -7.73 1.20
CA SER A 155 -14.63 -8.08 2.21
C SER A 155 -15.78 -8.91 1.61
N ALA A 156 -16.45 -9.70 2.44
CA ALA A 156 -17.59 -10.50 2.02
C ALA A 156 -18.79 -9.62 1.57
N GLU A 157 -18.89 -8.41 2.11
CA GLU A 157 -19.96 -7.45 1.82
C GLU A 157 -19.78 -6.76 0.47
N PHE A 158 -18.64 -6.93 -0.22
CA PHE A 158 -18.39 -6.28 -1.50
C PHE A 158 -19.13 -6.97 -2.64
N THR A 159 -20.46 -6.83 -2.64
CA THR A 159 -21.33 -7.37 -3.69
C THR A 159 -21.25 -6.56 -4.99
N TYR A 160 -21.72 -7.16 -6.11
CA TYR A 160 -21.84 -6.42 -7.37
C TYR A 160 -22.75 -5.19 -7.25
N SER A 161 -23.86 -5.30 -6.52
CA SER A 161 -24.78 -4.17 -6.31
C SER A 161 -24.10 -2.99 -5.62
N LEU A 162 -23.35 -3.24 -4.56
CA LEU A 162 -22.56 -2.21 -3.87
C LEU A 162 -21.46 -1.62 -4.79
N PHE A 163 -20.77 -2.46 -5.55
CA PHE A 163 -19.77 -2.00 -6.52
C PHE A 163 -20.39 -1.09 -7.59
N GLU A 164 -21.53 -1.48 -8.18
CA GLU A 164 -22.24 -0.71 -9.19
C GLU A 164 -22.68 0.65 -8.65
N GLU A 165 -23.28 0.69 -7.45
CA GLU A 165 -23.66 1.92 -6.75
C GLU A 165 -22.46 2.85 -6.56
N GLN A 166 -21.38 2.34 -6.04
CA GLN A 166 -20.16 3.13 -5.79
C GLN A 166 -19.54 3.69 -7.08
N ILE A 167 -19.44 2.89 -8.13
CA ILE A 167 -18.91 3.33 -9.42
C ILE A 167 -19.83 4.40 -10.05
N LEU A 168 -21.15 4.20 -9.99
CA LEU A 168 -22.13 5.13 -10.55
C LEU A 168 -22.31 6.39 -9.69
N SER A 169 -21.78 6.46 -8.48
CA SER A 169 -21.70 7.71 -7.70
C SER A 169 -20.85 8.79 -8.39
N ARG A 170 -20.04 8.41 -9.38
CA ARG A 170 -19.20 9.29 -10.21
C ARG A 170 -19.48 9.07 -11.71
N PRO A 171 -20.73 9.24 -12.20
CA PRO A 171 -21.20 8.75 -13.50
C PRO A 171 -20.46 9.37 -14.70
N ASN A 172 -19.97 10.60 -14.56
CA ASN A 172 -19.27 11.34 -15.62
C ASN A 172 -17.72 11.32 -15.45
N GLY A 173 -17.21 10.61 -14.44
CA GLY A 173 -15.78 10.47 -14.22
C GLY A 173 -15.13 9.58 -15.29
N LYS A 174 -13.80 9.53 -15.30
CA LYS A 174 -13.07 8.49 -16.06
C LYS A 174 -12.93 7.25 -15.20
N ILE A 175 -13.33 6.09 -15.68
CA ILE A 175 -13.41 4.85 -14.87
C ILE A 175 -12.11 4.53 -14.14
N LYS A 176 -10.95 4.79 -14.76
CA LYS A 176 -9.66 4.61 -14.08
C LYS A 176 -9.54 5.48 -12.83
N THR A 177 -9.90 6.77 -12.93
CA THR A 177 -9.81 7.68 -11.77
C THR A 177 -10.84 7.35 -10.71
N VAL A 178 -12.02 6.90 -11.11
CA VAL A 178 -13.09 6.45 -10.21
C VAL A 178 -12.65 5.22 -9.41
N LEU A 179 -12.06 4.21 -10.06
CA LEU A 179 -11.50 3.04 -9.39
C LEU A 179 -10.38 3.37 -8.40
N MET A 180 -9.61 4.42 -8.66
CA MET A 180 -8.48 4.84 -7.81
C MET A 180 -8.89 5.75 -6.65
N ASP A 181 -10.12 6.28 -6.68
CA ASP A 181 -10.67 7.09 -5.59
C ASP A 181 -10.96 6.19 -4.39
N GLN A 182 -10.23 6.40 -3.30
CA GLN A 182 -10.32 5.58 -2.09
C GLN A 182 -11.66 5.79 -1.35
N THR A 183 -12.43 6.84 -1.69
CA THR A 183 -13.77 7.07 -1.17
C THR A 183 -14.82 6.26 -1.93
N VAL A 184 -14.53 5.87 -3.17
CA VAL A 184 -15.40 5.03 -4.01
C VAL A 184 -15.08 3.55 -3.80
N ILE A 185 -13.82 3.16 -3.92
CA ILE A 185 -13.37 1.78 -3.67
C ILE A 185 -12.02 1.80 -2.94
N ALA A 186 -11.98 1.14 -1.81
CA ALA A 186 -10.78 1.05 -1.00
C ALA A 186 -9.70 0.15 -1.66
N GLY A 187 -8.44 0.51 -1.49
CA GLY A 187 -7.30 -0.36 -1.81
C GLY A 187 -6.81 -0.30 -3.25
N VAL A 188 -7.66 -0.03 -4.23
CA VAL A 188 -7.26 0.03 -5.65
C VAL A 188 -6.30 1.20 -5.90
N GLY A 189 -5.19 0.90 -6.56
CA GLY A 189 -4.17 1.88 -6.94
C GLY A 189 -3.92 1.87 -8.45
N ASN A 190 -2.86 2.59 -8.87
CA ASN A 190 -2.56 2.78 -10.29
C ASN A 190 -2.30 1.46 -11.04
N ILE A 191 -1.62 0.52 -10.41
CA ILE A 191 -1.27 -0.78 -11.02
C ILE A 191 -2.54 -1.63 -11.14
N TYR A 192 -3.21 -1.86 -10.04
CA TYR A 192 -4.38 -2.74 -9.99
C TYR A 192 -5.56 -2.20 -10.82
N SER A 193 -5.72 -0.87 -10.97
CA SER A 193 -6.74 -0.31 -11.86
C SER A 193 -6.46 -0.62 -13.33
N ASP A 194 -5.19 -0.53 -13.79
CA ASP A 194 -4.84 -0.88 -15.17
C ASP A 194 -5.09 -2.36 -15.45
N GLU A 195 -4.65 -3.24 -14.54
CA GLU A 195 -4.81 -4.69 -14.68
C GLU A 195 -6.29 -5.11 -14.67
N ALA A 196 -7.11 -4.54 -13.78
CA ALA A 196 -8.54 -4.82 -13.72
C ALA A 196 -9.27 -4.35 -14.98
N LEU A 197 -8.98 -3.16 -15.47
CA LEU A 197 -9.56 -2.62 -16.69
C LEU A 197 -9.15 -3.42 -17.93
N TRP A 198 -7.90 -3.87 -18.00
CA TRP A 198 -7.43 -4.75 -19.07
C TRP A 198 -8.19 -6.08 -19.08
N ARG A 199 -8.37 -6.72 -17.93
CA ARG A 199 -9.16 -7.96 -17.80
C ARG A 199 -10.60 -7.76 -18.22
N ALA A 200 -11.22 -6.68 -17.78
CA ALA A 200 -12.61 -6.34 -18.07
C ALA A 200 -12.82 -5.88 -19.53
N SER A 201 -11.75 -5.55 -20.26
CA SER A 201 -11.81 -4.97 -21.62
C SER A 201 -12.49 -3.59 -21.66
N ILE A 202 -12.22 -2.76 -20.65
CA ILE A 202 -12.77 -1.42 -20.54
C ILE A 202 -11.66 -0.39 -20.75
N HIS A 203 -11.87 0.59 -21.61
CA HIS A 203 -10.92 1.68 -21.81
C HIS A 203 -10.84 2.58 -20.56
N PRO A 204 -9.65 3.01 -20.11
CA PRO A 204 -9.48 3.76 -18.87
C PRO A 204 -10.18 5.11 -18.81
N GLU A 205 -10.55 5.70 -19.94
CA GLU A 205 -11.28 6.96 -20.03
C GLU A 205 -12.80 6.78 -20.20
N HIS A 206 -13.33 5.57 -20.22
CA HIS A 206 -14.78 5.34 -20.27
C HIS A 206 -15.47 6.02 -19.08
N SER A 207 -16.62 6.67 -19.34
CA SER A 207 -17.47 7.18 -18.28
C SER A 207 -18.25 6.02 -17.64
N PRO A 208 -18.33 5.91 -16.31
CA PRO A 208 -19.07 4.84 -15.66
C PRO A 208 -20.49 4.59 -16.17
N LYS A 209 -21.25 5.66 -16.42
CA LYS A 209 -22.63 5.58 -16.94
C LYS A 209 -22.75 4.94 -18.34
N ASP A 210 -21.69 5.01 -19.14
CA ASP A 210 -21.67 4.52 -20.51
C ASP A 210 -21.11 3.09 -20.62
N ILE A 211 -20.68 2.48 -19.48
CA ILE A 211 -20.16 1.11 -19.46
C ILE A 211 -21.33 0.12 -19.40
N PRO A 212 -21.44 -0.80 -20.37
CA PRO A 212 -22.48 -1.82 -20.34
C PRO A 212 -22.44 -2.65 -19.03
N LYS A 213 -23.62 -2.97 -18.48
CA LYS A 213 -23.75 -3.73 -17.23
C LYS A 213 -22.92 -5.01 -17.20
N LYS A 214 -22.87 -5.75 -18.30
CA LYS A 214 -22.06 -6.98 -18.44
C LYS A 214 -20.57 -6.70 -18.24
N LEU A 215 -20.06 -5.56 -18.70
CA LEU A 215 -18.66 -5.17 -18.51
C LEU A 215 -18.40 -4.67 -17.10
N LEU A 216 -19.36 -3.98 -16.45
CA LEU A 216 -19.27 -3.63 -15.04
C LEU A 216 -19.22 -4.86 -14.13
N GLN A 217 -20.04 -5.88 -14.39
CA GLN A 217 -19.98 -7.16 -13.69
C GLN A 217 -18.61 -7.81 -13.83
N LYS A 218 -18.06 -7.80 -15.04
CA LYS A 218 -16.71 -8.33 -15.29
C LYS A 218 -15.63 -7.51 -14.57
N LEU A 219 -15.79 -6.18 -14.51
CA LEU A 219 -14.86 -5.31 -13.79
C LEU A 219 -14.89 -5.57 -12.28
N HIS A 220 -16.05 -5.75 -11.69
CA HIS A 220 -16.20 -6.13 -10.28
C HIS A 220 -15.37 -7.38 -9.96
N ILE A 221 -15.56 -8.47 -10.74
CA ILE A 221 -14.80 -9.72 -10.57
C ILE A 221 -13.30 -9.45 -10.77
N SER A 222 -12.94 -8.71 -11.82
CA SER A 222 -11.54 -8.43 -12.14
C SER A 222 -10.81 -7.64 -11.04
N VAL A 223 -11.49 -6.70 -10.37
CA VAL A 223 -10.92 -5.93 -9.24
C VAL A 223 -10.59 -6.87 -8.08
N ILE A 224 -11.51 -7.76 -7.73
CA ILE A 224 -11.31 -8.74 -6.65
C ILE A 224 -10.14 -9.68 -6.98
N GLU A 225 -10.13 -10.25 -8.19
CA GLU A 225 -9.10 -11.21 -8.63
C GLU A 225 -7.71 -10.58 -8.66
N VAL A 226 -7.58 -9.37 -9.19
CA VAL A 226 -6.28 -8.67 -9.28
C VAL A 226 -5.75 -8.37 -7.90
N LEU A 227 -6.59 -7.93 -6.96
CA LEU A 227 -6.17 -7.68 -5.58
C LEU A 227 -5.78 -8.97 -4.85
N LYS A 228 -6.52 -10.06 -5.02
CA LYS A 228 -6.16 -11.38 -4.47
C LYS A 228 -4.82 -11.85 -5.01
N GLN A 229 -4.62 -11.80 -6.33
CA GLN A 229 -3.33 -12.14 -6.92
C GLN A 229 -2.19 -11.24 -6.40
N GLY A 230 -2.44 -9.94 -6.23
CA GLY A 230 -1.45 -9.06 -5.61
C GLY A 230 -1.00 -9.53 -4.23
N ILE A 231 -1.91 -10.10 -3.43
CA ILE A 231 -1.60 -10.68 -2.11
C ILE A 231 -0.86 -12.02 -2.27
N ASP A 232 -1.38 -12.93 -3.10
CA ASP A 232 -0.84 -14.27 -3.32
C ASP A 232 0.61 -14.25 -3.81
N PHE A 233 0.96 -13.25 -4.62
CA PHE A 233 2.32 -13.01 -5.11
C PHE A 233 3.16 -12.09 -4.19
N GLY A 234 2.75 -11.88 -2.94
CA GLY A 234 3.50 -11.13 -1.96
C GLY A 234 3.63 -9.61 -2.24
N GLY A 235 2.77 -9.07 -3.12
CA GLY A 235 2.77 -7.67 -3.50
C GLY A 235 3.53 -7.35 -4.78
N ASP A 236 3.53 -6.08 -5.15
CA ASP A 236 4.24 -5.54 -6.32
C ASP A 236 5.54 -4.86 -5.91
N SER A 237 6.66 -5.47 -6.20
CA SER A 237 8.00 -4.95 -5.89
C SER A 237 8.71 -4.42 -7.13
N MET A 238 8.02 -3.55 -7.88
CA MET A 238 8.62 -2.86 -9.03
C MET A 238 9.84 -2.02 -8.62
N SER A 239 9.84 -1.45 -7.40
CA SER A 239 10.95 -0.66 -6.87
C SER A 239 11.24 -1.03 -5.40
N ASP A 240 10.61 -0.32 -4.48
CA ASP A 240 11.06 -0.26 -3.08
C ASP A 240 10.34 -1.24 -2.17
N TYR A 241 9.10 -1.66 -2.51
CA TYR A 241 8.30 -2.48 -1.63
C TYR A 241 8.97 -3.83 -1.32
N ARG A 242 8.94 -4.21 -0.04
CA ARG A 242 9.29 -5.53 0.49
C ARG A 242 8.20 -5.97 1.47
N ASN A 243 8.03 -7.28 1.60
CA ASN A 243 7.12 -7.86 2.58
C ASN A 243 7.71 -7.80 4.00
N ILE A 244 6.98 -8.36 4.98
CA ILE A 244 7.37 -8.32 6.40
C ILE A 244 8.71 -9.05 6.68
N ASN A 245 9.10 -9.99 5.84
CA ASN A 245 10.35 -10.72 5.92
C ASN A 245 11.50 -10.04 5.14
N GLY A 246 11.26 -8.88 4.54
CA GLY A 246 12.24 -8.17 3.70
C GLY A 246 12.33 -8.68 2.26
N GLU A 247 11.46 -9.61 1.84
CA GLU A 247 11.48 -10.22 0.52
C GLU A 247 10.72 -9.38 -0.51
N ARG A 248 11.10 -9.56 -1.77
CA ARG A 248 10.37 -8.97 -2.90
C ARG A 248 9.07 -9.75 -3.15
N GLY A 249 8.00 -9.03 -3.41
CA GLY A 249 6.83 -9.62 -4.05
C GLY A 249 7.09 -9.89 -5.55
N GLU A 250 6.22 -10.67 -6.16
CA GLU A 250 6.35 -11.15 -7.55
C GLU A 250 5.21 -10.72 -8.47
N PHE A 251 4.26 -9.91 -7.99
CA PHE A 251 3.11 -9.52 -8.81
C PHE A 251 3.50 -8.76 -10.08
N GLN A 252 4.62 -8.04 -10.08
CA GLN A 252 5.18 -7.39 -11.28
C GLN A 252 5.46 -8.36 -12.44
N LEU A 253 5.66 -9.64 -12.17
CA LEU A 253 5.85 -10.67 -13.19
C LEU A 253 4.52 -11.14 -13.82
N LYS A 254 3.38 -10.73 -13.25
CA LYS A 254 2.03 -11.09 -13.68
C LYS A 254 1.29 -9.96 -14.38
N HIS A 255 1.92 -8.78 -14.52
CA HIS A 255 1.31 -7.66 -15.23
C HIS A 255 0.96 -8.03 -16.67
N GLN A 256 -0.22 -7.58 -17.11
CA GLN A 256 -0.71 -7.74 -18.47
C GLN A 256 -0.76 -6.41 -19.25
N ALA A 257 -0.94 -5.31 -18.55
CA ALA A 257 -1.00 -3.96 -19.11
C ALA A 257 0.04 -3.01 -18.50
N TYR A 258 0.15 -2.99 -17.16
CA TYR A 258 0.99 -2.01 -16.48
C TYR A 258 2.46 -2.13 -16.87
N ARG A 259 3.07 -1.01 -17.32
CA ARG A 259 4.45 -0.91 -17.83
C ARG A 259 4.78 -1.82 -19.03
N LYS A 260 3.78 -2.34 -19.74
CA LYS A 260 3.98 -3.12 -20.97
C LYS A 260 3.84 -2.28 -22.26
N THR A 261 3.96 -0.97 -22.17
CA THR A 261 3.85 -0.06 -23.34
C THR A 261 4.71 -0.56 -24.51
N GLY A 262 4.11 -0.66 -25.71
CA GLY A 262 4.76 -1.15 -26.93
C GLY A 262 4.83 -2.68 -27.04
N LYS A 263 4.41 -3.43 -26.03
CA LYS A 263 4.33 -4.89 -26.11
C LYS A 263 2.99 -5.33 -26.71
N LEU A 264 3.00 -6.47 -27.37
CA LEU A 264 1.77 -7.12 -27.83
C LEU A 264 0.88 -7.47 -26.64
N CYS A 265 -0.43 -7.35 -26.83
CA CYS A 265 -1.41 -7.74 -25.84
C CYS A 265 -1.45 -9.26 -25.69
N GLU A 266 -1.29 -9.76 -24.48
CA GLU A 266 -1.28 -11.21 -24.19
C GLU A 266 -2.70 -11.80 -24.04
N LYS A 267 -3.77 -11.04 -24.30
CA LYS A 267 -5.13 -11.55 -24.28
C LYS A 267 -5.38 -12.46 -25.47
N LYS A 268 -5.89 -13.67 -25.19
CA LYS A 268 -6.14 -14.67 -26.23
C LYS A 268 -6.92 -14.10 -27.42
N GLY A 269 -6.36 -14.22 -28.62
CA GLY A 269 -6.96 -13.74 -29.87
C GLY A 269 -6.83 -12.23 -30.13
N CYS A 270 -6.19 -11.45 -29.25
CA CYS A 270 -5.98 -10.03 -29.44
C CYS A 270 -4.65 -9.76 -30.15
N LYS A 271 -4.67 -8.90 -31.17
CA LYS A 271 -3.47 -8.44 -31.91
C LYS A 271 -3.04 -7.02 -31.54
N GLY A 272 -3.70 -6.43 -30.54
CA GLY A 272 -3.45 -5.05 -30.10
C GLY A 272 -2.10 -4.89 -29.39
N ILE A 273 -1.70 -3.64 -29.26
CA ILE A 273 -0.47 -3.24 -28.56
C ILE A 273 -0.86 -2.48 -27.31
N ILE A 274 -0.12 -2.68 -26.23
CA ILE A 274 -0.31 -1.91 -24.99
C ILE A 274 0.16 -0.47 -25.23
N GLN A 275 -0.76 0.46 -25.06
CA GLN A 275 -0.52 1.89 -25.14
C GLN A 275 -0.44 2.51 -23.73
N ARG A 276 0.11 3.71 -23.68
CA ARG A 276 0.16 4.52 -22.46
C ARG A 276 -0.43 5.91 -22.71
N LYS A 277 -1.32 6.33 -21.82
CA LYS A 277 -1.91 7.67 -21.81
C LYS A 277 -1.91 8.25 -20.39
N VAL A 278 -2.00 9.57 -20.25
CA VAL A 278 -2.22 10.21 -18.95
C VAL A 278 -3.73 10.38 -18.73
N VAL A 279 -4.26 9.81 -17.67
CA VAL A 279 -5.67 9.86 -17.28
C VAL A 279 -5.77 10.35 -15.84
N GLY A 280 -6.36 11.53 -15.62
CA GLY A 280 -6.48 12.13 -14.30
C GLY A 280 -5.13 12.32 -13.58
N GLY A 281 -4.08 12.74 -14.31
CA GLY A 281 -2.74 12.95 -13.77
C GLY A 281 -1.94 11.66 -13.47
N ARG A 282 -2.47 10.48 -13.88
CA ARG A 282 -1.82 9.17 -13.70
C ARG A 282 -1.59 8.47 -15.04
N SER A 283 -0.49 7.72 -15.14
CA SER A 283 -0.28 6.84 -16.30
C SER A 283 -1.34 5.75 -16.32
N ALA A 284 -1.99 5.56 -17.44
CA ALA A 284 -2.89 4.45 -17.75
C ALA A 284 -2.26 3.61 -18.84
N HIS A 285 -2.23 2.29 -18.68
CA HIS A 285 -1.75 1.33 -19.66
C HIS A 285 -2.93 0.47 -20.10
N PHE A 286 -3.15 0.34 -21.39
CA PHE A 286 -4.31 -0.34 -21.93
C PHE A 286 -4.04 -0.88 -23.34
N CYS A 287 -4.81 -1.86 -23.78
CA CYS A 287 -4.69 -2.42 -25.13
C CYS A 287 -5.45 -1.57 -26.15
N SER A 288 -4.81 -1.30 -27.28
CA SER A 288 -5.37 -0.50 -28.38
C SER A 288 -6.58 -1.12 -29.09
N GLU A 289 -6.75 -2.44 -29.01
CA GLU A 289 -7.83 -3.14 -29.73
C GLU A 289 -9.02 -3.51 -28.84
N HIS A 290 -8.80 -4.22 -27.73
CA HIS A 290 -9.95 -4.72 -26.97
C HIS A 290 -10.42 -3.78 -25.85
N GLN A 291 -9.72 -2.66 -25.62
CA GLN A 291 -10.11 -1.59 -24.72
C GLN A 291 -10.36 -0.32 -25.53
N THR A 292 -11.45 -0.27 -26.26
CA THR A 292 -11.82 0.90 -27.10
C THR A 292 -12.97 1.69 -26.47
N ILE A 293 -13.01 2.99 -26.75
CA ILE A 293 -14.20 3.82 -26.51
C ILE A 293 -15.01 3.76 -27.82
N LYS A 294 -16.21 3.24 -27.72
CA LYS A 294 -17.19 3.33 -28.81
C LYS A 294 -18.06 4.55 -28.61
#